data_4bbaaf2767610d7c9ea282aa760b57a8
#
_entry.id   4bbaaf2767610d7c9ea282aa760b57a8
#
_cell.length_a   1.000
_cell.length_b   1.000
_cell.length_c   1.000
_cell.angle_alpha   90.00
_cell.angle_beta   90.00
_cell.angle_gamma   90.00
#
_symmetry.space_group_name_H-M   'P 1'
#
loop_
_entity.id
_entity.type
_entity.pdbx_description
1 polymer ?
#
loop_
_entity_poly.entity_id
_entity_poly.type
_entity_poly.pdbx_seq_one_letter_code
_entity_poly.pdbx_strand_id
1 'polypeptide(L)'
;GAHMSIAGGVENAVLRGHSVGCEAIAMFTKNNNQWKAKPLTKDDADRFNAALAETSIRPVVAHTSYLINLGSPDAALWKKSIAAMEDELARCELLGIPYLVLHPGSHTGKGVDYGLKRVAEAFNSIHERMPNLRVMTLLEHTAGQGTNLCHTFQELAQLRELIADKSRIGICLDSCHLFGAGYDIRKPDKYADVCKQFDDIVGIEHVKAWHLNDSKGELGSRVDRHEHIGKGKIGRAGFKNLLN
;
A
#
# COMPACT_ATOMS: atom_id res chain seq x y z
N GLY A 1 -0.23 13.77 -6.58
CA GLY A 1 0.80 12.82 -7.03
C GLY A 1 0.28 11.76 -7.97
N ALA A 2 1.14 10.96 -8.54
CA ALA A 2 0.76 9.85 -9.40
C ALA A 2 1.75 8.69 -9.26
N HIS A 3 1.33 7.49 -9.72
CA HIS A 3 2.20 6.32 -9.75
C HIS A 3 3.10 6.37 -10.99
N MET A 4 4.42 6.46 -10.79
CA MET A 4 5.38 6.69 -11.85
C MET A 4 6.21 5.45 -12.19
N SER A 5 6.48 5.27 -13.50
CA SER A 5 7.30 4.16 -13.99
C SER A 5 8.79 4.39 -13.71
N ILE A 6 9.47 3.33 -13.25
CA ILE A 6 10.92 3.29 -13.04
C ILE A 6 11.71 2.80 -14.28
N ALA A 7 11.07 2.67 -15.43
CA ALA A 7 11.75 2.18 -16.62
C ALA A 7 12.98 3.04 -16.96
N GLY A 8 14.14 2.38 -17.09
CA GLY A 8 15.43 3.01 -17.35
C GLY A 8 16.22 3.45 -16.12
N GLY A 9 15.65 3.35 -14.91
CA GLY A 9 16.28 3.71 -13.63
C GLY A 9 15.26 4.23 -12.62
N VAL A 10 15.53 4.05 -11.33
CA VAL A 10 14.60 4.47 -10.25
C VAL A 10 14.41 5.99 -10.20
N GLU A 11 15.44 6.75 -10.55
CA GLU A 11 15.41 8.23 -10.64
C GLU A 11 14.41 8.72 -11.68
N ASN A 12 14.14 7.93 -12.72
CA ASN A 12 13.21 8.31 -13.77
C ASN A 12 11.76 8.42 -13.30
N ALA A 13 11.38 7.72 -12.20
CA ALA A 13 10.07 7.91 -11.60
C ALA A 13 9.91 9.35 -11.07
N VAL A 14 10.95 9.87 -10.42
CA VAL A 14 10.98 11.24 -9.89
C VAL A 14 10.91 12.26 -11.02
N LEU A 15 11.76 12.11 -12.05
CA LEU A 15 11.81 13.02 -13.19
C LEU A 15 10.48 13.03 -13.99
N ARG A 16 9.87 11.85 -14.19
CA ARG A 16 8.53 11.74 -14.81
C ARG A 16 7.45 12.41 -13.98
N GLY A 17 7.47 12.21 -12.65
CA GLY A 17 6.54 12.88 -11.75
C GLY A 17 6.65 14.40 -11.86
N HIS A 18 7.88 14.91 -11.84
CA HIS A 18 8.15 16.34 -12.01
C HIS A 18 7.64 16.87 -13.34
N SER A 19 7.88 16.17 -14.46
CA SER A 19 7.46 16.60 -15.80
C SER A 19 5.94 16.77 -15.98
N VAL A 20 5.14 16.15 -15.10
CA VAL A 20 3.66 16.25 -15.10
C VAL A 20 3.12 17.04 -13.90
N GLY A 21 3.98 17.74 -13.16
CA GLY A 21 3.60 18.64 -12.07
C GLY A 21 3.22 17.91 -10.77
N CYS A 22 3.73 16.69 -10.53
CA CYS A 22 3.54 16.02 -9.25
C CYS A 22 4.39 16.69 -8.16
N GLU A 23 3.82 16.82 -6.96
CA GLU A 23 4.53 17.20 -5.73
C GLU A 23 4.98 15.97 -4.94
N ALA A 24 4.27 14.85 -5.09
CA ALA A 24 4.57 13.54 -4.51
C ALA A 24 4.37 12.45 -5.57
N ILE A 25 5.00 11.29 -5.40
CA ILE A 25 4.81 10.16 -6.31
C ILE A 25 4.66 8.84 -5.56
N ALA A 26 3.99 7.88 -6.21
CA ALA A 26 4.10 6.48 -5.89
C ALA A 26 4.94 5.76 -6.95
N MET A 27 5.63 4.68 -6.58
CA MET A 27 6.43 3.88 -7.52
C MET A 27 6.60 2.45 -7.03
N PHE A 28 6.95 1.54 -7.94
CA PHE A 28 7.56 0.27 -7.56
C PHE A 28 9.09 0.43 -7.48
N THR A 29 9.75 -0.34 -6.61
CA THR A 29 11.23 -0.33 -6.54
C THR A 29 11.87 -1.34 -7.50
N LYS A 30 11.03 -2.22 -8.10
CA LYS A 30 11.36 -3.23 -9.11
C LYS A 30 10.12 -3.56 -9.95
N ASN A 31 10.26 -4.45 -10.93
CA ASN A 31 9.10 -4.93 -11.69
C ASN A 31 8.10 -5.64 -10.75
N ASN A 32 6.86 -5.16 -10.74
CA ASN A 32 5.79 -5.63 -9.85
C ASN A 32 5.30 -7.06 -10.12
N ASN A 33 5.68 -7.65 -11.25
CA ASN A 33 5.32 -9.02 -11.65
C ASN A 33 6.52 -9.99 -11.57
N GLN A 34 7.62 -9.60 -10.90
CA GLN A 34 8.81 -10.43 -10.76
C GLN A 34 9.22 -10.57 -9.30
N TRP A 35 9.58 -11.81 -8.93
CA TRP A 35 10.09 -12.11 -7.59
C TRP A 35 11.48 -11.54 -7.32
N LYS A 36 12.34 -11.56 -8.33
CA LYS A 36 13.73 -11.12 -8.24
C LYS A 36 13.97 -9.97 -9.20
N ALA A 37 14.83 -9.06 -8.78
CA ALA A 37 15.37 -8.00 -9.61
C ALA A 37 16.86 -7.84 -9.32
N LYS A 38 17.55 -7.15 -10.23
CA LYS A 38 18.93 -6.73 -9.99
C LYS A 38 18.99 -5.90 -8.69
N PRO A 39 19.95 -6.16 -7.80
CA PRO A 39 20.15 -5.30 -6.63
C PRO A 39 20.34 -3.84 -7.05
N LEU A 40 19.79 -2.93 -6.28
CA LEU A 40 20.09 -1.51 -6.41
C LEU A 40 21.52 -1.25 -5.91
N THR A 41 22.23 -0.37 -6.58
CA THR A 41 23.56 0.05 -6.22
C THR A 41 23.53 1.38 -5.48
N LYS A 42 24.67 1.76 -4.87
CA LYS A 42 24.83 3.10 -4.31
C LYS A 42 24.67 4.18 -5.39
N ASP A 43 25.14 3.94 -6.61
CA ASP A 43 25.00 4.88 -7.73
C ASP A 43 23.52 5.07 -8.12
N ASP A 44 22.68 4.01 -8.06
CA ASP A 44 21.24 4.13 -8.26
C ASP A 44 20.61 5.01 -7.19
N ALA A 45 21.00 4.83 -5.92
CA ALA A 45 20.51 5.66 -4.82
C ALA A 45 20.99 7.11 -4.92
N ASP A 46 22.24 7.34 -5.32
CA ASP A 46 22.79 8.68 -5.49
C ASP A 46 22.08 9.44 -6.61
N ARG A 47 21.77 8.80 -7.77
CA ARG A 47 20.98 9.39 -8.85
C ARG A 47 19.55 9.68 -8.41
N PHE A 48 18.92 8.76 -7.68
CA PHE A 48 17.57 8.95 -7.16
C PHE A 48 17.49 10.15 -6.21
N ASN A 49 18.44 10.25 -5.27
CA ASN A 49 18.50 11.36 -4.32
C ASN A 49 18.82 12.70 -5.01
N ALA A 50 19.68 12.71 -6.04
CA ALA A 50 19.92 13.90 -6.85
C ALA A 50 18.65 14.37 -7.55
N ALA A 51 17.88 13.47 -8.17
CA ALA A 51 16.59 13.80 -8.78
C ALA A 51 15.58 14.37 -7.77
N LEU A 52 15.52 13.80 -6.54
CA LEU A 52 14.68 14.33 -5.45
C LEU A 52 15.10 15.75 -5.03
N ALA A 53 16.41 16.02 -4.97
CA ALA A 53 16.93 17.34 -4.61
C ALA A 53 16.62 18.38 -5.69
N GLU A 54 16.73 18.01 -6.97
CA GLU A 54 16.45 18.88 -8.11
C GLU A 54 14.97 19.22 -8.23
N THR A 55 14.08 18.25 -8.01
CA THR A 55 12.65 18.37 -8.27
C THR A 55 11.81 18.76 -7.06
N SER A 56 12.36 18.62 -5.85
CA SER A 56 11.65 18.83 -4.57
C SER A 56 10.43 17.90 -4.37
N ILE A 57 10.29 16.82 -5.18
CA ILE A 57 9.21 15.84 -5.02
C ILE A 57 9.34 15.11 -3.68
N ARG A 58 8.35 15.28 -2.81
CA ARG A 58 8.24 14.62 -1.50
C ARG A 58 6.78 14.58 -1.01
N PRO A 59 6.35 13.50 -0.32
CA PRO A 59 7.07 12.23 -0.13
C PRO A 59 7.06 11.35 -1.40
N VAL A 60 7.95 10.35 -1.41
CA VAL A 60 7.84 9.19 -2.31
C VAL A 60 7.26 8.03 -1.53
N VAL A 61 6.30 7.34 -2.09
CA VAL A 61 5.70 6.12 -1.53
C VAL A 61 6.03 4.96 -2.47
N ALA A 62 6.58 3.88 -1.94
CA ALA A 62 6.76 2.66 -2.71
C ALA A 62 5.58 1.69 -2.52
N HIS A 63 5.35 0.82 -3.49
CA HIS A 63 4.41 -0.29 -3.38
C HIS A 63 5.12 -1.61 -3.64
N THR A 64 4.78 -2.66 -2.90
CA THR A 64 5.34 -4.00 -3.09
C THR A 64 4.86 -4.64 -4.38
N SER A 65 5.60 -5.66 -4.84
CA SER A 65 5.11 -6.57 -5.89
C SER A 65 3.79 -7.23 -5.47
N TYR A 66 2.86 -7.36 -6.42
CA TYR A 66 1.57 -8.06 -6.22
C TYR A 66 1.72 -9.58 -6.02
N LEU A 67 2.91 -10.14 -6.21
CA LEU A 67 3.19 -11.56 -5.98
C LEU A 67 3.29 -11.92 -4.49
N ILE A 68 3.55 -10.94 -3.63
CA ILE A 68 3.74 -11.13 -2.20
C ILE A 68 2.39 -11.48 -1.56
N ASN A 69 2.35 -12.62 -0.85
CA ASN A 69 1.20 -13.04 -0.06
C ASN A 69 1.67 -13.51 1.32
N LEU A 70 1.71 -12.60 2.29
CA LEU A 70 2.11 -12.90 3.67
C LEU A 70 1.04 -13.66 4.44
N GLY A 71 -0.22 -13.70 3.97
CA GLY A 71 -1.33 -14.49 4.53
C GLY A 71 -1.44 -15.92 4.00
N SER A 72 -0.52 -16.34 3.13
CA SER A 72 -0.58 -17.64 2.47
C SER A 72 -0.49 -18.83 3.43
N PRO A 73 -1.35 -19.85 3.29
CA PRO A 73 -1.20 -21.12 3.98
C PRO A 73 -0.11 -22.02 3.37
N ASP A 74 0.29 -21.79 2.13
CA ASP A 74 1.40 -22.48 1.50
C ASP A 74 2.73 -22.00 2.09
N ALA A 75 3.44 -22.91 2.77
CA ALA A 75 4.67 -22.58 3.49
C ALA A 75 5.81 -22.12 2.55
N ALA A 76 5.89 -22.64 1.34
CA ALA A 76 6.92 -22.26 0.37
C ALA A 76 6.65 -20.86 -0.17
N LEU A 77 5.41 -20.57 -0.57
CA LEU A 77 4.99 -19.24 -1.00
C LEU A 77 5.14 -18.21 0.12
N TRP A 78 4.77 -18.56 1.35
CA TRP A 78 4.90 -17.68 2.51
C TRP A 78 6.37 -17.28 2.78
N LYS A 79 7.27 -18.27 2.84
CA LYS A 79 8.72 -18.01 3.00
C LYS A 79 9.28 -17.16 1.87
N LYS A 80 8.86 -17.43 0.63
CA LYS A 80 9.26 -16.65 -0.54
C LYS A 80 8.73 -15.22 -0.48
N SER A 81 7.51 -15.04 0.02
CA SER A 81 6.89 -13.72 0.22
C SER A 81 7.62 -12.90 1.29
N ILE A 82 8.03 -13.52 2.39
CA ILE A 82 8.85 -12.87 3.43
C ILE A 82 10.18 -12.39 2.83
N ALA A 83 10.90 -13.26 2.13
CA ALA A 83 12.18 -12.88 1.51
C ALA A 83 12.02 -11.76 0.47
N ALA A 84 10.91 -11.76 -0.28
CA ALA A 84 10.60 -10.69 -1.21
C ALA A 84 10.25 -9.38 -0.50
N MET A 85 9.53 -9.43 0.62
CA MET A 85 9.21 -8.25 1.44
C MET A 85 10.49 -7.64 2.05
N GLU A 86 11.43 -8.47 2.52
CA GLU A 86 12.73 -8.00 3.01
C GLU A 86 13.54 -7.29 1.92
N ASP A 87 13.54 -7.82 0.67
CA ASP A 87 14.18 -7.15 -0.47
C ASP A 87 13.52 -5.79 -0.78
N GLU A 88 12.18 -5.71 -0.76
CA GLU A 88 11.46 -4.44 -0.98
C GLU A 88 11.79 -3.40 0.12
N LEU A 89 11.82 -3.83 1.38
CA LEU A 89 12.19 -2.96 2.51
C LEU A 89 13.63 -2.46 2.38
N ALA A 90 14.57 -3.35 2.06
CA ALA A 90 15.99 -2.98 1.87
C ALA A 90 16.16 -1.99 0.71
N ARG A 91 15.41 -2.14 -0.38
CA ARG A 91 15.40 -1.19 -1.51
C ARG A 91 14.87 0.18 -1.08
N CYS A 92 13.76 0.22 -0.34
CA CYS A 92 13.22 1.47 0.18
C CYS A 92 14.20 2.16 1.13
N GLU A 93 14.84 1.41 2.03
CA GLU A 93 15.85 1.94 2.95
C GLU A 93 17.05 2.55 2.22
N LEU A 94 17.57 1.86 1.18
CA LEU A 94 18.68 2.34 0.36
C LEU A 94 18.34 3.64 -0.37
N LEU A 95 17.10 3.75 -0.88
CA LEU A 95 16.60 4.93 -1.59
C LEU A 95 16.15 6.07 -0.65
N GLY A 96 16.04 5.82 0.67
CA GLY A 96 15.50 6.78 1.62
C GLY A 96 13.98 7.00 1.48
N ILE A 97 13.25 6.02 0.94
CA ILE A 97 11.80 6.06 0.79
C ILE A 97 11.15 5.73 2.14
N PRO A 98 10.32 6.64 2.72
CA PRO A 98 9.83 6.45 4.08
C PRO A 98 8.68 5.43 4.20
N TYR A 99 7.95 5.16 3.13
CA TYR A 99 6.73 4.36 3.16
C TYR A 99 6.72 3.27 2.10
N LEU A 100 6.42 2.04 2.51
CA LEU A 100 6.21 0.90 1.61
C LEU A 100 4.80 0.34 1.80
N VAL A 101 3.93 0.52 0.81
CA VAL A 101 2.56 -0.01 0.79
C VAL A 101 2.56 -1.47 0.39
N LEU A 102 1.69 -2.25 1.03
CA LEU A 102 1.50 -3.66 0.72
C LEU A 102 0.04 -4.06 0.90
N HIS A 103 -0.50 -4.86 -0.02
CA HIS A 103 -1.70 -5.65 0.23
C HIS A 103 -1.34 -6.77 1.22
N PRO A 104 -2.02 -6.92 2.37
CA PRO A 104 -1.64 -7.90 3.40
C PRO A 104 -1.61 -9.34 2.90
N GLY A 105 -2.34 -9.63 1.81
CA GLY A 105 -2.37 -10.92 1.15
C GLY A 105 -3.73 -11.60 1.22
N SER A 106 -3.73 -12.92 1.04
CA SER A 106 -4.94 -13.72 0.89
C SER A 106 -4.81 -15.03 1.68
N HIS A 107 -5.86 -15.40 2.41
CA HIS A 107 -5.89 -16.62 3.22
C HIS A 107 -6.20 -17.91 2.41
N THR A 108 -6.54 -17.79 1.13
CA THR A 108 -6.79 -18.89 0.18
C THR A 108 -7.60 -20.05 0.77
N GLY A 109 -8.72 -19.71 1.45
CA GLY A 109 -9.66 -20.68 2.01
C GLY A 109 -9.41 -21.11 3.46
N LYS A 110 -8.31 -20.70 4.13
CA LYS A 110 -8.03 -21.06 5.54
C LYS A 110 -8.73 -20.17 6.57
N GLY A 111 -9.39 -19.12 6.12
CA GLY A 111 -10.11 -18.18 6.99
C GLY A 111 -9.30 -16.95 7.37
N VAL A 112 -10.01 -15.88 7.71
CA VAL A 112 -9.44 -14.56 7.98
C VAL A 112 -8.48 -14.60 9.16
N ASP A 113 -8.88 -15.16 10.31
CA ASP A 113 -8.03 -15.22 11.52
C ASP A 113 -6.70 -15.94 11.28
N TYR A 114 -6.73 -17.02 10.50
CA TYR A 114 -5.52 -17.74 10.10
C TYR A 114 -4.61 -16.82 9.26
N GLY A 115 -5.19 -16.16 8.26
CA GLY A 115 -4.45 -15.27 7.36
C GLY A 115 -3.82 -14.10 8.10
N LEU A 116 -4.58 -13.41 8.97
CA LEU A 116 -4.08 -12.30 9.77
C LEU A 116 -2.93 -12.71 10.70
N LYS A 117 -3.04 -13.86 11.36
CA LYS A 117 -1.94 -14.42 12.18
C LYS A 117 -0.69 -14.67 11.35
N ARG A 118 -0.83 -15.23 10.13
CA ARG A 118 0.30 -15.48 9.23
C ARG A 118 0.99 -14.20 8.78
N VAL A 119 0.22 -13.15 8.49
CA VAL A 119 0.77 -11.82 8.15
C VAL A 119 1.53 -11.25 9.35
N ALA A 120 0.95 -11.31 10.55
CA ALA A 120 1.60 -10.81 11.76
C ALA A 120 2.89 -11.58 12.09
N GLU A 121 2.90 -12.91 11.99
CA GLU A 121 4.10 -13.75 12.15
C GLU A 121 5.20 -13.34 11.17
N ALA A 122 4.84 -13.07 9.91
CA ALA A 122 5.79 -12.61 8.91
C ALA A 122 6.41 -11.27 9.30
N PHE A 123 5.59 -10.27 9.69
CA PHE A 123 6.09 -8.97 10.13
C PHE A 123 6.94 -9.04 11.38
N ASN A 124 6.53 -9.78 12.41
CA ASN A 124 7.29 -9.94 13.63
C ASN A 124 8.68 -10.53 13.32
N SER A 125 8.74 -11.56 12.46
CA SER A 125 9.99 -12.16 12.02
C SER A 125 10.86 -11.20 11.18
N ILE A 126 10.27 -10.39 10.29
CA ILE A 126 10.98 -9.39 9.50
C ILE A 126 11.54 -8.29 10.43
N HIS A 127 10.74 -7.80 11.37
CA HIS A 127 11.16 -6.75 12.32
C HIS A 127 12.32 -7.20 13.21
N GLU A 128 12.34 -8.47 13.65
CA GLU A 128 13.45 -9.06 14.39
C GLU A 128 14.73 -9.13 13.55
N ARG A 129 14.63 -9.54 12.27
CA ARG A 129 15.80 -9.65 11.38
C ARG A 129 16.30 -8.32 10.84
N MET A 130 15.45 -7.30 10.79
CA MET A 130 15.76 -5.99 10.25
C MET A 130 15.44 -4.88 11.28
N PRO A 131 16.10 -4.86 12.46
CA PRO A 131 15.71 -3.99 13.56
C PRO A 131 15.93 -2.49 13.30
N ASN A 132 16.86 -2.15 12.41
CA ASN A 132 17.29 -0.78 12.18
C ASN A 132 16.65 -0.09 10.99
N LEU A 133 15.60 -0.69 10.39
CA LEU A 133 14.87 -0.08 9.27
C LEU A 133 14.05 1.13 9.74
N ARG A 134 14.14 2.20 8.96
CA ARG A 134 13.34 3.44 9.13
C ARG A 134 12.08 3.43 8.29
N VAL A 135 12.03 2.56 7.30
CA VAL A 135 10.87 2.40 6.41
C VAL A 135 9.67 1.89 7.20
N MET A 136 8.57 2.64 7.14
CA MET A 136 7.28 2.22 7.69
C MET A 136 6.52 1.42 6.63
N THR A 137 6.02 0.24 6.99
CA THR A 137 5.11 -0.51 6.10
C THR A 137 3.69 -0.02 6.29
N LEU A 138 3.00 0.28 5.18
CA LEU A 138 1.60 0.66 5.18
C LEU A 138 0.75 -0.52 4.76
N LEU A 139 -0.07 -1.02 5.68
CA LEU A 139 -1.08 -2.03 5.38
C LEU A 139 -2.18 -1.36 4.55
N GLU A 140 -2.39 -1.83 3.34
CA GLU A 140 -3.42 -1.28 2.49
C GLU A 140 -4.76 -1.95 2.75
N HIS A 141 -5.81 -1.14 2.98
CA HIS A 141 -7.19 -1.60 2.97
C HIS A 141 -7.53 -2.15 1.58
N THR A 142 -8.15 -3.33 1.49
CA THR A 142 -8.44 -4.01 0.22
C THR A 142 -9.93 -4.03 -0.09
N ALA A 143 -10.28 -4.24 -1.36
CA ALA A 143 -11.68 -4.40 -1.77
C ALA A 143 -12.33 -5.72 -1.28
N GLY A 144 -11.54 -6.66 -0.76
CA GLY A 144 -12.02 -7.99 -0.36
C GLY A 144 -12.28 -8.93 -1.53
N GLN A 145 -11.58 -8.72 -2.67
CA GLN A 145 -11.70 -9.60 -3.82
C GLN A 145 -11.19 -11.00 -3.48
N GLY A 146 -12.00 -12.01 -3.79
CA GLY A 146 -11.68 -13.41 -3.48
C GLY A 146 -11.54 -13.65 -1.99
N THR A 147 -10.33 -13.94 -1.52
CA THR A 147 -9.99 -14.21 -0.12
C THR A 147 -8.94 -13.23 0.42
N ASN A 148 -8.87 -12.04 -0.16
CA ASN A 148 -7.98 -10.97 0.29
C ASN A 148 -8.36 -10.50 1.68
N LEU A 149 -7.31 -10.28 2.50
CA LEU A 149 -7.40 -9.83 3.88
C LEU A 149 -7.52 -8.29 3.96
N CYS A 150 -7.98 -7.80 5.11
CA CYS A 150 -8.08 -6.37 5.44
C CYS A 150 -9.05 -5.59 4.55
N HIS A 151 -10.21 -6.20 4.25
CA HIS A 151 -11.30 -5.52 3.57
C HIS A 151 -12.31 -4.89 4.54
N THR A 152 -12.17 -5.12 5.83
CA THR A 152 -12.90 -4.43 6.89
C THR A 152 -11.93 -3.68 7.80
N PHE A 153 -12.39 -2.61 8.43
CA PHE A 153 -11.60 -1.86 9.40
C PHE A 153 -11.23 -2.71 10.62
N GLN A 154 -12.12 -3.65 11.01
CA GLN A 154 -11.86 -4.61 12.08
C GLN A 154 -10.68 -5.52 11.75
N GLU A 155 -10.57 -6.01 10.51
CA GLU A 155 -9.42 -6.83 10.08
C GLU A 155 -8.10 -6.02 10.11
N LEU A 156 -8.11 -4.74 9.69
CA LEU A 156 -6.95 -3.86 9.80
C LEU A 156 -6.52 -3.65 11.25
N ALA A 157 -7.48 -3.33 12.13
CA ALA A 157 -7.22 -3.15 13.55
C ALA A 157 -6.68 -4.43 14.19
N GLN A 158 -7.31 -5.59 13.92
CA GLN A 158 -6.88 -6.90 14.41
C GLN A 158 -5.47 -7.24 13.94
N LEU A 159 -5.16 -7.02 12.66
CA LEU A 159 -3.81 -7.27 12.14
C LEU A 159 -2.77 -6.41 12.83
N ARG A 160 -3.07 -5.11 12.99
CA ARG A 160 -2.17 -4.18 13.65
C ARG A 160 -1.92 -4.55 15.11
N GLU A 161 -2.95 -5.04 15.82
CA GLU A 161 -2.81 -5.51 17.20
C GLU A 161 -1.95 -6.79 17.32
N LEU A 162 -1.96 -7.67 16.33
CA LEU A 162 -1.14 -8.89 16.31
C LEU A 162 0.34 -8.60 16.00
N ILE A 163 0.68 -7.46 15.42
CA ILE A 163 2.07 -7.07 15.13
C ILE A 163 2.70 -6.44 16.36
N ALA A 164 3.83 -6.98 16.81
CA ALA A 164 4.47 -6.56 18.06
C ALA A 164 4.97 -5.10 18.00
N ASP A 165 5.70 -4.73 16.95
CA ASP A 165 6.20 -3.36 16.78
C ASP A 165 5.25 -2.54 15.88
N LYS A 166 4.25 -1.95 16.52
CA LYS A 166 3.24 -1.12 15.85
C LYS A 166 3.78 0.21 15.33
N SER A 167 4.92 0.67 15.83
CA SER A 167 5.53 1.94 15.41
C SER A 167 6.03 1.90 13.95
N ARG A 168 6.26 0.70 13.42
CA ARG A 168 6.71 0.44 12.05
C ARG A 168 5.58 0.17 11.07
N ILE A 169 4.33 0.23 11.53
CA ILE A 169 3.13 -0.10 10.76
C ILE A 169 2.18 1.10 10.71
N GLY A 170 1.90 1.56 9.51
CA GLY A 170 0.85 2.53 9.21
C GLY A 170 -0.22 1.92 8.30
N ILE A 171 -1.14 2.75 7.85
CA ILE A 171 -2.25 2.36 6.98
C ILE A 171 -2.20 3.16 5.68
N CYS A 172 -2.49 2.49 4.57
CA CYS A 172 -2.86 3.10 3.30
C CYS A 172 -4.34 2.85 3.03
N LEU A 173 -5.09 3.88 2.69
CA LEU A 173 -6.46 3.74 2.22
C LEU A 173 -6.50 3.91 0.70
N ASP A 174 -7.29 3.08 0.01
CA ASP A 174 -7.58 3.23 -1.42
C ASP A 174 -9.08 3.46 -1.62
N SER A 175 -9.44 4.50 -2.36
CA SER A 175 -10.84 4.89 -2.56
C SER A 175 -11.64 3.85 -3.36
N CYS A 176 -11.02 3.17 -4.33
CA CYS A 176 -11.63 2.05 -5.06
C CYS A 176 -11.85 0.85 -4.13
N HIS A 177 -10.89 0.55 -3.26
CA HIS A 177 -10.99 -0.55 -2.31
C HIS A 177 -12.07 -0.29 -1.25
N LEU A 178 -12.11 0.91 -0.67
CA LEU A 178 -13.18 1.30 0.27
C LEU A 178 -14.54 1.10 -0.37
N PHE A 179 -14.72 1.62 -1.58
CA PHE A 179 -15.97 1.52 -2.32
C PHE A 179 -16.33 0.06 -2.66
N GLY A 180 -15.35 -0.71 -3.13
CA GLY A 180 -15.51 -2.14 -3.41
C GLY A 180 -15.86 -2.96 -2.18
N ALA A 181 -15.32 -2.62 -1.01
CA ALA A 181 -15.62 -3.25 0.28
C ALA A 181 -16.99 -2.84 0.87
N GLY A 182 -17.65 -1.81 0.32
CA GLY A 182 -18.98 -1.38 0.75
C GLY A 182 -19.01 -0.08 1.55
N TYR A 183 -17.89 0.62 1.69
CA TYR A 183 -17.81 1.94 2.33
C TYR A 183 -18.16 3.02 1.31
N ASP A 184 -19.36 3.61 1.44
CA ASP A 184 -19.85 4.62 0.49
C ASP A 184 -19.23 6.00 0.78
N ILE A 185 -18.39 6.47 -0.11
CA ILE A 185 -17.69 7.77 0.01
C ILE A 185 -18.28 8.84 -0.91
N ARG A 186 -19.39 8.57 -1.60
CA ARG A 186 -19.96 9.46 -2.63
C ARG A 186 -20.67 10.68 -2.07
N LYS A 187 -21.32 10.55 -0.90
CA LYS A 187 -22.08 11.64 -0.26
C LYS A 187 -21.35 12.14 0.97
N PRO A 188 -21.38 13.45 1.29
CA PRO A 188 -20.66 14.01 2.42
C PRO A 188 -21.02 13.35 3.77
N ASP A 189 -22.29 13.08 4.03
CA ASP A 189 -22.77 12.41 5.24
C ASP A 189 -22.22 10.97 5.33
N LYS A 190 -22.26 10.23 4.22
CA LYS A 190 -21.70 8.86 4.18
C LYS A 190 -20.20 8.83 4.33
N TYR A 191 -19.49 9.76 3.70
CA TYR A 191 -18.05 9.89 3.87
C TYR A 191 -17.68 10.20 5.34
N ALA A 192 -18.40 11.12 5.98
CA ALA A 192 -18.22 11.42 7.39
C ALA A 192 -18.46 10.20 8.29
N ASP A 193 -19.51 9.40 8.00
CA ASP A 193 -19.77 8.12 8.70
C ASP A 193 -18.61 7.14 8.55
N VAL A 194 -18.06 7.01 7.33
CA VAL A 194 -16.90 6.13 7.04
C VAL A 194 -15.66 6.61 7.78
N CYS A 195 -15.36 7.90 7.76
CA CYS A 195 -14.23 8.48 8.49
C CYS A 195 -14.36 8.24 10.01
N LYS A 196 -15.55 8.51 10.55
CA LYS A 196 -15.82 8.26 11.98
C LYS A 196 -15.66 6.78 12.33
N GLN A 197 -16.21 5.88 11.52
CA GLN A 197 -16.08 4.43 11.74
C GLN A 197 -14.62 3.98 11.69
N PHE A 198 -13.84 4.51 10.74
CA PHE A 198 -12.41 4.22 10.65
C PHE A 198 -11.66 4.72 11.88
N ASP A 199 -11.91 5.94 12.30
CA ASP A 199 -11.29 6.57 13.46
C ASP A 199 -11.58 5.79 14.75
N ASP A 200 -12.86 5.47 15.00
CA ASP A 200 -13.29 4.68 16.16
C ASP A 200 -12.64 3.27 16.23
N ILE A 201 -12.33 2.65 15.10
CA ILE A 201 -11.86 1.26 15.05
C ILE A 201 -10.33 1.15 14.90
N VAL A 202 -9.74 1.99 14.05
CA VAL A 202 -8.33 1.91 13.67
C VAL A 202 -7.52 3.09 14.19
N GLY A 203 -8.09 4.30 14.15
CA GLY A 203 -7.44 5.58 14.42
C GLY A 203 -6.96 6.26 13.13
N ILE A 204 -7.46 7.48 12.88
CA ILE A 204 -7.14 8.23 11.67
C ILE A 204 -5.66 8.64 11.61
N GLU A 205 -5.00 8.79 12.76
CA GLU A 205 -3.58 9.12 12.89
C GLU A 205 -2.65 8.05 12.30
N HIS A 206 -3.16 6.84 12.09
CA HIS A 206 -2.40 5.74 11.49
C HIS A 206 -2.39 5.78 9.95
N VAL A 207 -3.26 6.58 9.34
CA VAL A 207 -3.26 6.78 7.88
C VAL A 207 -2.07 7.63 7.48
N LYS A 208 -1.23 7.10 6.58
CA LYS A 208 -0.03 7.77 6.08
C LYS A 208 -0.08 8.02 4.58
N ALA A 209 -0.94 7.30 3.87
CA ALA A 209 -1.10 7.46 2.43
C ALA A 209 -2.54 7.17 1.99
N TRP A 210 -2.93 7.79 0.88
CA TRP A 210 -4.15 7.51 0.14
C TRP A 210 -3.83 7.19 -1.32
N HIS A 211 -4.37 6.10 -1.82
CA HIS A 211 -4.50 5.88 -3.25
C HIS A 211 -5.86 6.39 -3.72
N LEU A 212 -5.86 7.32 -4.66
CA LEU A 212 -7.07 7.92 -5.19
C LEU A 212 -7.40 7.32 -6.55
N ASN A 213 -8.25 6.30 -6.56
CA ASN A 213 -8.69 5.57 -7.74
C ASN A 213 -10.22 5.55 -7.78
N ASP A 214 -10.81 5.82 -8.95
CA ASP A 214 -12.23 5.56 -9.15
C ASP A 214 -12.47 4.06 -9.37
N SER A 215 -13.69 3.59 -9.22
CA SER A 215 -14.02 2.17 -9.29
C SER A 215 -14.84 1.83 -10.53
N LYS A 216 -14.44 0.78 -11.25
CA LYS A 216 -15.30 0.15 -12.28
C LYS A 216 -16.42 -0.69 -11.66
N GLY A 217 -16.17 -1.26 -10.47
CA GLY A 217 -17.14 -2.04 -9.72
C GLY A 217 -18.18 -1.19 -8.99
N GLU A 218 -19.32 -1.78 -8.68
CA GLU A 218 -20.36 -1.16 -7.86
C GLU A 218 -19.96 -1.17 -6.37
N LEU A 219 -20.66 -0.37 -5.57
CA LEU A 219 -20.51 -0.37 -4.12
C LEU A 219 -20.72 -1.77 -3.53
N GLY A 220 -19.77 -2.24 -2.74
CA GLY A 220 -19.82 -3.56 -2.11
C GLY A 220 -19.60 -4.75 -3.07
N SER A 221 -19.17 -4.48 -4.29
CA SER A 221 -18.95 -5.53 -5.31
C SER A 221 -17.77 -6.47 -5.01
N ARG A 222 -16.88 -6.09 -4.11
CA ARG A 222 -15.59 -6.76 -3.84
C ARG A 222 -14.72 -6.94 -5.08
N VAL A 223 -14.76 -5.94 -5.97
CA VAL A 223 -13.98 -5.93 -7.22
C VAL A 223 -12.94 -4.84 -7.13
N ASP A 224 -11.68 -5.25 -7.25
CA ASP A 224 -10.53 -4.36 -7.37
C ASP A 224 -10.25 -4.10 -8.86
N ARG A 225 -10.89 -3.07 -9.40
CA ARG A 225 -10.69 -2.61 -10.79
C ARG A 225 -10.81 -1.09 -10.82
N HIS A 226 -9.64 -0.47 -10.96
CA HIS A 226 -9.50 0.98 -10.98
C HIS A 226 -10.02 1.59 -12.28
N GLU A 227 -10.58 2.79 -12.16
CA GLU A 227 -10.96 3.66 -13.26
C GLU A 227 -10.37 5.05 -13.03
N HIS A 228 -10.30 5.86 -14.08
CA HIS A 228 -9.90 7.26 -13.97
C HIS A 228 -10.86 8.05 -13.10
N ILE A 229 -10.34 8.95 -12.28
CA ILE A 229 -11.11 9.80 -11.36
C ILE A 229 -12.24 10.52 -12.11
N GLY A 230 -13.46 10.33 -11.62
CA GLY A 230 -14.68 10.90 -12.17
C GLY A 230 -15.27 10.16 -13.37
N LYS A 231 -14.72 8.99 -13.75
CA LYS A 231 -15.24 8.15 -14.83
C LYS A 231 -15.76 6.80 -14.35
N GLY A 232 -15.60 6.50 -13.07
CA GLY A 232 -16.12 5.29 -12.43
C GLY A 232 -17.38 5.53 -11.61
N LYS A 233 -17.67 4.60 -10.73
CA LYS A 233 -18.88 4.51 -9.90
C LYS A 233 -18.87 5.38 -8.64
N ILE A 234 -17.65 5.80 -8.20
CA ILE A 234 -17.47 6.79 -7.14
C ILE A 234 -17.81 8.19 -7.70
N GLY A 235 -17.28 8.51 -8.86
CA GLY A 235 -17.54 9.74 -9.57
C GLY A 235 -16.92 10.98 -8.89
N ARG A 236 -16.95 12.12 -9.58
CA ARG A 236 -16.33 13.38 -9.12
C ARG A 236 -16.82 13.85 -7.74
N ALA A 237 -18.09 13.57 -7.40
CA ALA A 237 -18.65 13.99 -6.12
C ALA A 237 -17.95 13.33 -4.93
N GLY A 238 -17.64 12.02 -5.03
CA GLY A 238 -16.89 11.30 -4.00
C GLY A 238 -15.47 11.85 -3.82
N PHE A 239 -14.77 12.12 -4.92
CA PHE A 239 -13.41 12.69 -4.82
C PHE A 239 -13.40 14.12 -4.27
N LYS A 240 -14.49 14.89 -4.48
CA LYS A 240 -14.63 16.20 -3.83
C LYS A 240 -14.69 16.08 -2.31
N ASN A 241 -15.32 15.03 -1.77
CA ASN A 241 -15.35 14.80 -0.32
C ASN A 241 -13.98 14.43 0.23
N LEU A 242 -13.17 13.64 -0.52
CA LEU A 242 -11.83 13.21 -0.13
C LEU A 242 -10.78 14.35 -0.14
N LEU A 243 -11.01 15.42 -0.92
CA LEU A 243 -10.05 16.49 -1.15
C LEU A 243 -10.38 17.80 -0.41
N ASN A 244 -11.54 17.89 0.24
CA ASN A 244 -11.99 19.03 1.06
C ASN A 244 -12.04 18.65 2.53
#